data_8004904be3ae43f2995dd31f3f48362f
#
_entry.id   8004904be3ae43f2995dd31f3f48362f
#
_cell.length_a   1.000
_cell.length_b   1.000
_cell.length_c   1.000
_cell.angle_alpha   90.00
_cell.angle_beta   90.00
_cell.angle_gamma   90.00
#
_symmetry.space_group_name_H-M   'P 1'
#
loop_
_entity.id
_entity.type
_entity.pdbx_description
1 polymer ?
#
loop_
_entity_poly.entity_id
_entity_poly.type
_entity_poly.pdbx_seq_one_letter_code
_entity_poly.pdbx_strand_id
1 'polypeptide(L)'
;MKVYGTARGPLARIADPIAARARARRHAALFTLTGATPATRILDVGCGTLGLRGLAPDLDVTGTDLVERPSYPGPFVLADATERLPFEDSAFDLAYSSSVVEHVPPERRAAFAAEVRRVARSWYVQTPARSFPIEPHALLPFAHWLPPGPRRRYWRLGAQGHWEDIALLGRREVEALFGPARSERVGPLTKSWVCVRPVGAGEA
;
A
#
# COMPACT_ATOMS: atom_id res chain seq x y z
N MET A 1 18.20 2.34 -6.65
CA MET A 1 17.65 1.08 -6.11
C MET A 1 16.34 0.77 -6.84
N LYS A 2 16.23 -0.37 -7.51
CA LYS A 2 15.04 -0.73 -8.30
C LYS A 2 13.96 -1.26 -7.36
N VAL A 3 12.87 -0.55 -7.21
CA VAL A 3 11.75 -0.92 -6.31
C VAL A 3 10.82 -1.94 -6.94
N TYR A 4 10.69 -1.93 -8.24
CA TYR A 4 10.04 -3.00 -8.99
C TYR A 4 11.12 -3.96 -9.49
N GLY A 5 11.48 -4.95 -8.68
CA GLY A 5 12.49 -5.95 -9.09
C GLY A 5 12.12 -6.75 -10.35
N THR A 6 10.89 -6.61 -10.82
CA THR A 6 10.29 -7.29 -11.97
C THR A 6 10.02 -6.37 -13.17
N ALA A 7 9.94 -5.05 -12.98
CA ALA A 7 9.66 -4.14 -14.09
C ALA A 7 10.87 -4.01 -15.02
N ARG A 8 10.71 -4.41 -16.28
CA ARG A 8 11.73 -4.35 -17.34
C ARG A 8 11.24 -3.50 -18.50
N GLY A 9 12.18 -2.79 -19.15
CA GLY A 9 11.93 -2.04 -20.38
C GLY A 9 11.96 -0.52 -20.24
N PRO A 10 11.76 0.22 -21.35
CA PRO A 10 11.89 1.69 -21.39
C PRO A 10 10.83 2.40 -20.55
N LEU A 11 9.62 1.85 -20.42
CA LEU A 11 8.54 2.40 -19.60
C LEU A 11 8.92 2.41 -18.11
N ALA A 12 9.59 1.37 -17.61
CA ALA A 12 10.06 1.32 -16.23
C ALA A 12 11.11 2.41 -15.94
N ARG A 13 12.01 2.69 -16.89
CA ARG A 13 13.04 3.74 -16.74
C ARG A 13 12.44 5.14 -16.57
N ILE A 14 11.33 5.43 -17.24
CA ILE A 14 10.62 6.70 -17.12
C ILE A 14 9.78 6.73 -15.84
N ALA A 15 9.18 5.62 -15.46
CA ALA A 15 8.32 5.52 -14.28
C ALA A 15 9.10 5.53 -12.96
N ASP A 16 10.32 4.99 -12.91
CA ASP A 16 11.13 4.88 -11.69
C ASP A 16 11.37 6.22 -10.97
N PRO A 17 11.81 7.31 -11.62
CA PRO A 17 12.02 8.59 -10.94
C PRO A 17 10.72 9.22 -10.44
N ILE A 18 9.61 9.03 -11.17
CA ILE A 18 8.28 9.51 -10.76
C ILE A 18 7.81 8.73 -9.52
N ALA A 19 7.98 7.41 -9.55
CA ALA A 19 7.66 6.55 -8.43
C ALA A 19 8.55 6.84 -7.20
N ALA A 20 9.83 7.14 -7.39
CA ALA A 20 10.74 7.53 -6.31
C ALA A 20 10.29 8.85 -5.64
N ARG A 21 9.93 9.86 -6.44
CA ARG A 21 9.39 11.12 -5.91
C ARG A 21 8.07 10.92 -5.17
N ALA A 22 7.18 10.08 -5.68
CA ALA A 22 5.92 9.77 -5.02
C ALA A 22 6.15 9.05 -3.68
N ARG A 23 7.12 8.16 -3.58
CA ARG A 23 7.52 7.52 -2.32
C ARG A 23 8.10 8.51 -1.31
N ALA A 24 9.02 9.37 -1.74
CA ALA A 24 9.58 10.42 -0.87
C ALA A 24 8.50 11.36 -0.32
N ARG A 25 7.54 11.76 -1.17
CA ARG A 25 6.38 12.56 -0.73
C ARG A 25 5.50 11.80 0.27
N ARG A 26 5.24 10.51 0.04
CA ARG A 26 4.46 9.67 0.97
C ARG A 26 5.17 9.50 2.29
N HIS A 27 6.48 9.31 2.29
CA HIS A 27 7.29 9.25 3.50
C HIS A 27 7.19 10.56 4.30
N ALA A 28 7.34 11.71 3.64
CA ALA A 28 7.15 13.01 4.31
C ALA A 28 5.70 13.19 4.81
N ALA A 29 4.72 12.79 4.02
CA ALA A 29 3.30 12.85 4.38
C ALA A 29 2.96 11.92 5.56
N LEU A 30 3.62 10.78 5.70
CA LEU A 30 3.44 9.87 6.83
C LEU A 30 3.55 10.64 8.15
N PHE A 31 4.68 11.31 8.39
CA PHE A 31 4.92 12.07 9.64
C PHE A 31 3.91 13.20 9.82
N THR A 32 3.69 14.00 8.77
CA THR A 32 2.77 15.15 8.82
C THR A 32 1.32 14.73 9.08
N LEU A 33 0.88 13.62 8.49
CA LEU A 33 -0.52 13.19 8.57
C LEU A 33 -0.81 12.31 9.79
N THR A 34 0.17 11.55 10.25
CA THR A 34 -0.02 10.63 11.38
C THR A 34 0.47 11.18 12.71
N GLY A 35 1.36 12.16 12.71
CA GLY A 35 2.07 12.60 13.91
C GLY A 35 3.07 11.57 14.44
N ALA A 36 3.45 10.58 13.61
CA ALA A 36 4.45 9.58 13.99
C ALA A 36 5.81 10.21 14.28
N THR A 37 6.55 9.63 15.20
CA THR A 37 7.90 10.02 15.59
C THR A 37 8.84 8.81 15.49
N PRO A 38 10.16 8.97 15.64
CA PRO A 38 11.07 7.84 15.69
C PRO A 38 10.76 6.82 16.82
N ALA A 39 10.07 7.24 17.89
CA ALA A 39 9.64 6.37 18.98
C ALA A 39 8.30 5.64 18.71
N THR A 40 7.63 5.93 17.59
CA THR A 40 6.36 5.30 17.22
C THR A 40 6.63 3.87 16.75
N ARG A 41 5.99 2.87 17.40
CA ARG A 41 6.07 1.46 16.99
C ARG A 41 5.13 1.24 15.81
N ILE A 42 5.70 0.87 14.65
CA ILE A 42 4.97 0.78 13.38
C ILE A 42 4.92 -0.68 12.91
N LEU A 43 3.74 -1.16 12.55
CA LEU A 43 3.57 -2.39 11.77
C LEU A 43 3.41 -2.02 10.28
N ASP A 44 4.33 -2.48 9.44
CA ASP A 44 4.26 -2.34 7.98
C ASP A 44 3.56 -3.57 7.39
N VAL A 45 2.28 -3.43 7.06
CA VAL A 45 1.41 -4.51 6.58
C VAL A 45 1.50 -4.63 5.07
N GLY A 46 1.97 -5.80 4.58
CA GLY A 46 2.30 -6.02 3.18
C GLY A 46 3.61 -5.31 2.80
N CYS A 47 4.61 -5.43 3.65
CA CYS A 47 5.85 -4.66 3.59
C CYS A 47 6.69 -4.93 2.31
N GLY A 48 6.51 -6.05 1.63
CA GLY A 48 7.35 -6.43 0.51
C GLY A 48 8.83 -6.59 0.91
N THR A 49 9.75 -6.38 -0.03
CA THR A 49 11.18 -6.63 0.19
C THR A 49 11.87 -5.52 0.99
N LEU A 50 11.45 -4.28 0.86
CA LEU A 50 12.09 -3.12 1.49
C LEU A 50 11.19 -2.45 2.54
N GLY A 51 9.92 -2.38 2.22
CA GLY A 51 8.90 -1.75 3.06
C GLY A 51 9.21 -0.32 3.48
N LEU A 52 8.53 0.11 4.52
CA LEU A 52 8.78 1.39 5.17
C LEU A 52 10.17 1.41 5.83
N ARG A 53 10.60 0.29 6.42
CA ARG A 53 11.92 0.17 7.07
C ARG A 53 13.09 0.49 6.13
N GLY A 54 13.01 0.04 4.87
CA GLY A 54 14.04 0.35 3.87
C GLY A 54 14.04 1.80 3.40
N LEU A 55 12.94 2.53 3.59
CA LEU A 55 12.81 3.95 3.25
C LEU A 55 13.14 4.86 4.44
N ALA A 56 12.95 4.37 5.65
CA ALA A 56 13.10 5.10 6.90
C ALA A 56 13.77 4.20 7.96
N PRO A 57 15.09 3.98 7.85
CA PRO A 57 15.82 3.03 8.72
C PRO A 57 15.85 3.44 10.19
N ASP A 58 15.59 4.71 10.50
CA ASP A 58 15.58 5.25 11.86
C ASP A 58 14.25 5.01 12.60
N LEU A 59 13.22 4.50 11.91
CA LEU A 59 11.93 4.20 12.54
C LEU A 59 11.91 2.80 13.16
N ASP A 60 11.12 2.64 14.23
CA ASP A 60 10.82 1.33 14.81
C ASP A 60 9.73 0.63 14.00
N VAL A 61 10.14 -0.16 13.01
CA VAL A 61 9.22 -0.82 12.05
C VAL A 61 9.40 -2.33 12.09
N THR A 62 8.32 -3.04 12.34
CA THR A 62 8.18 -4.48 12.10
C THR A 62 7.40 -4.69 10.80
N GLY A 63 7.92 -5.51 9.90
CA GLY A 63 7.24 -5.88 8.65
C GLY A 63 6.40 -7.15 8.80
N THR A 64 5.28 -7.21 8.09
CA THR A 64 4.53 -8.45 7.87
C THR A 64 4.11 -8.57 6.41
N ASP A 65 4.15 -9.78 5.88
CA ASP A 65 3.76 -10.08 4.49
C ASP A 65 3.25 -11.53 4.41
N LEU A 66 2.43 -11.80 3.40
CA LEU A 66 1.92 -13.12 3.07
C LEU A 66 3.02 -14.06 2.52
N VAL A 67 4.11 -13.47 2.01
CA VAL A 67 5.25 -14.19 1.43
C VAL A 67 6.51 -13.84 2.20
N GLU A 68 7.34 -14.85 2.46
CA GLU A 68 8.64 -14.64 3.09
C GLU A 68 9.49 -13.60 2.37
N ARG A 69 10.12 -12.72 3.15
CA ARG A 69 10.96 -11.62 2.66
C ARG A 69 12.37 -11.69 3.29
N PRO A 70 13.22 -12.66 2.88
CA PRO A 70 14.53 -12.86 3.51
C PRO A 70 15.46 -11.64 3.48
N SER A 71 15.21 -10.70 2.56
CA SER A 71 15.98 -9.46 2.42
C SER A 71 15.31 -8.25 3.07
N TYR A 72 14.24 -8.44 3.86
CA TYR A 72 13.62 -7.34 4.61
C TYR A 72 14.61 -6.80 5.65
N PRO A 73 14.82 -5.46 5.75
CA PRO A 73 15.91 -4.89 6.56
C PRO A 73 15.59 -4.72 8.05
N GLY A 74 14.62 -5.44 8.59
CA GLY A 74 14.18 -5.30 9.98
C GLY A 74 13.48 -6.55 10.54
N PRO A 75 12.86 -6.46 11.72
CA PRO A 75 11.98 -7.51 12.23
C PRO A 75 10.88 -7.83 11.22
N PHE A 76 10.62 -9.12 11.00
CA PHE A 76 9.65 -9.61 10.01
C PHE A 76 8.84 -10.77 10.56
N VAL A 77 7.55 -10.78 10.27
CA VAL A 77 6.61 -11.86 10.62
C VAL A 77 5.84 -12.28 9.37
N LEU A 78 5.96 -13.55 8.99
CA LEU A 78 5.17 -14.14 7.92
C LEU A 78 3.74 -14.36 8.42
N ALA A 79 2.76 -13.63 7.85
CA ALA A 79 1.36 -13.77 8.23
C ALA A 79 0.42 -13.23 7.15
N ASP A 80 -0.81 -13.76 7.10
CA ASP A 80 -1.91 -13.27 6.27
C ASP A 80 -2.71 -12.22 7.06
N ALA A 81 -2.63 -10.98 6.65
CA ALA A 81 -3.36 -9.89 7.29
C ALA A 81 -4.89 -9.93 7.03
N THR A 82 -5.39 -10.87 6.24
CA THR A 82 -6.82 -11.16 6.11
C THR A 82 -7.31 -12.20 7.12
N GLU A 83 -6.39 -12.74 7.92
CA GLU A 83 -6.62 -13.63 9.07
C GLU A 83 -6.12 -12.94 10.35
N ARG A 84 -6.17 -13.64 11.48
CA ARG A 84 -5.67 -13.08 12.74
C ARG A 84 -4.14 -13.01 12.72
N LEU A 85 -3.60 -11.79 12.73
CA LEU A 85 -2.16 -11.56 12.87
C LEU A 85 -1.69 -12.01 14.27
N PRO A 86 -0.46 -12.53 14.41
CA PRO A 86 0.08 -13.04 15.67
C PRO A 86 0.57 -11.90 16.59
N PHE A 87 -0.24 -10.86 16.72
CA PHE A 87 0.00 -9.71 17.59
C PHE A 87 -1.21 -9.47 18.48
N GLU A 88 -0.97 -8.95 19.69
CA GLU A 88 -2.01 -8.52 20.59
C GLU A 88 -2.76 -7.27 20.03
N ASP A 89 -3.93 -7.02 20.58
CA ASP A 89 -4.72 -5.84 20.24
C ASP A 89 -3.94 -4.57 20.62
N SER A 90 -3.87 -3.60 19.72
CA SER A 90 -3.12 -2.36 19.92
C SER A 90 -1.63 -2.55 20.25
N ALA A 91 -1.00 -3.64 19.80
CA ALA A 91 0.43 -3.89 19.99
C ALA A 91 1.32 -2.82 19.36
N PHE A 92 0.82 -2.14 18.33
CA PHE A 92 1.50 -1.07 17.63
C PHE A 92 0.79 0.27 17.81
N ASP A 93 1.55 1.35 17.70
CA ASP A 93 1.00 2.70 17.73
C ASP A 93 0.43 3.10 16.38
N LEU A 94 1.02 2.57 15.27
CA LEU A 94 0.61 2.85 13.90
C LEU A 94 0.71 1.59 13.02
N ALA A 95 -0.32 1.29 12.26
CA ALA A 95 -0.26 0.39 11.11
C ALA A 95 -0.05 1.19 9.82
N TYR A 96 0.98 0.84 9.07
CA TYR A 96 1.26 1.39 7.75
C TYR A 96 0.97 0.33 6.70
N SER A 97 0.22 0.68 5.65
CA SER A 97 0.00 -0.20 4.51
C SER A 97 -0.06 0.62 3.21
N SER A 98 0.74 0.27 2.24
CA SER A 98 0.84 1.02 0.99
C SER A 98 0.85 0.10 -0.23
N SER A 99 -0.18 0.22 -1.05
CA SER A 99 -0.39 -0.60 -2.26
C SER A 99 -0.50 -2.10 -1.94
N VAL A 100 -1.40 -2.44 -1.03
CA VAL A 100 -1.66 -3.80 -0.56
C VAL A 100 -3.12 -4.20 -0.73
N VAL A 101 -4.06 -3.36 -0.26
CA VAL A 101 -5.49 -3.71 -0.21
C VAL A 101 -6.10 -4.00 -1.60
N GLU A 102 -5.52 -3.46 -2.67
CA GLU A 102 -5.91 -3.78 -4.05
C GLU A 102 -5.58 -5.21 -4.48
N HIS A 103 -4.64 -5.88 -3.80
CA HIS A 103 -4.28 -7.29 -3.99
C HIS A 103 -5.13 -8.22 -3.12
N VAL A 104 -5.80 -7.68 -2.11
CA VAL A 104 -6.70 -8.46 -1.26
C VAL A 104 -8.01 -8.74 -2.00
N PRO A 105 -8.47 -10.01 -2.08
CA PRO A 105 -9.75 -10.36 -2.65
C PRO A 105 -10.88 -9.51 -2.05
N PRO A 106 -11.83 -8.97 -2.84
CA PRO A 106 -12.86 -8.05 -2.36
C PRO A 106 -13.62 -8.56 -1.12
N GLU A 107 -13.92 -9.84 -1.06
CA GLU A 107 -14.62 -10.52 0.05
C GLU A 107 -13.80 -10.58 1.35
N ARG A 108 -12.47 -10.47 1.27
CA ARG A 108 -11.55 -10.50 2.43
C ARG A 108 -11.10 -9.12 2.90
N ARG A 109 -11.43 -8.04 2.18
CA ARG A 109 -10.99 -6.67 2.50
C ARG A 109 -11.50 -6.17 3.83
N ALA A 110 -12.71 -6.55 4.22
CA ALA A 110 -13.27 -6.21 5.53
C ALA A 110 -12.47 -6.85 6.67
N ALA A 111 -12.06 -8.11 6.52
CA ALA A 111 -11.19 -8.79 7.49
C ALA A 111 -9.80 -8.13 7.57
N PHE A 112 -9.18 -7.84 6.43
CA PHE A 112 -7.93 -7.08 6.37
C PHE A 112 -8.03 -5.74 7.12
N ALA A 113 -9.07 -4.97 6.86
CA ALA A 113 -9.26 -3.68 7.52
C ALA A 113 -9.53 -3.81 9.03
N ALA A 114 -10.23 -4.88 9.44
CA ALA A 114 -10.46 -5.18 10.85
C ALA A 114 -9.14 -5.50 11.58
N GLU A 115 -8.26 -6.32 10.97
CA GLU A 115 -6.95 -6.65 11.54
C GLU A 115 -6.03 -5.44 11.63
N VAL A 116 -5.94 -4.61 10.59
CA VAL A 116 -5.18 -3.36 10.63
C VAL A 116 -5.61 -2.48 11.81
N ARG A 117 -6.92 -2.38 12.07
CA ARG A 117 -7.48 -1.59 13.19
C ARG A 117 -7.34 -2.28 14.54
N ARG A 118 -7.27 -3.60 14.59
CA ARG A 118 -7.10 -4.36 15.82
C ARG A 118 -5.66 -4.25 16.35
N VAL A 119 -4.68 -4.44 15.47
CA VAL A 119 -3.27 -4.50 15.87
C VAL A 119 -2.65 -3.14 16.15
N ALA A 120 -3.26 -2.04 15.69
CA ALA A 120 -2.73 -0.70 15.89
C ALA A 120 -3.82 0.32 16.26
N ARG A 121 -3.45 1.29 17.11
CA ARG A 121 -4.35 2.38 17.54
C ARG A 121 -4.61 3.39 16.44
N SER A 122 -3.70 3.50 15.50
CA SER A 122 -3.74 4.44 14.38
C SER A 122 -3.33 3.77 13.09
N TRP A 123 -3.65 4.36 11.95
CA TRP A 123 -3.28 3.79 10.66
C TRP A 123 -3.00 4.83 9.59
N TYR A 124 -2.15 4.45 8.66
CA TYR A 124 -1.94 5.09 7.37
C TYR A 124 -2.10 4.02 6.29
N VAL A 125 -3.17 4.10 5.51
CA VAL A 125 -3.43 3.16 4.41
C VAL A 125 -3.50 3.92 3.11
N GLN A 126 -2.68 3.52 2.14
CA GLN A 126 -2.66 4.08 0.79
C GLN A 126 -2.93 2.99 -0.24
N THR A 127 -3.79 3.28 -1.22
CA THR A 127 -4.06 2.40 -2.36
C THR A 127 -4.24 3.20 -3.64
N PRO A 128 -3.84 2.68 -4.81
CA PRO A 128 -4.09 3.33 -6.09
C PRO A 128 -5.59 3.53 -6.34
N ALA A 129 -5.94 4.69 -6.91
CA ALA A 129 -7.32 5.02 -7.20
C ALA A 129 -7.79 4.35 -8.49
N ARG A 130 -8.94 3.65 -8.47
CA ARG A 130 -9.58 3.07 -9.64
C ARG A 130 -9.91 4.10 -10.73
N SER A 131 -10.07 5.36 -10.35
CA SER A 131 -10.34 6.46 -11.29
C SER A 131 -9.11 6.97 -12.03
N PHE A 132 -7.89 6.56 -11.62
CA PHE A 132 -6.66 7.00 -12.29
C PHE A 132 -6.50 6.24 -13.62
N PRO A 133 -6.23 6.93 -14.76
CA PRO A 133 -6.28 6.31 -16.06
C PRO A 133 -5.13 5.33 -16.34
N ILE A 134 -4.03 5.38 -15.58
CA ILE A 134 -2.90 4.46 -15.74
C ILE A 134 -3.00 3.36 -14.69
N GLU A 135 -3.04 2.10 -15.13
CA GLU A 135 -2.91 0.95 -14.23
C GLU A 135 -1.49 0.92 -13.65
N PRO A 136 -1.32 1.01 -12.32
CA PRO A 136 0.00 1.31 -11.74
C PRO A 136 0.99 0.14 -11.79
N HIS A 137 0.53 -1.10 -11.89
CA HIS A 137 1.39 -2.29 -11.87
C HIS A 137 1.91 -2.62 -13.26
N ALA A 138 1.04 -2.65 -14.27
CA ALA A 138 1.43 -2.88 -15.66
C ALA A 138 1.88 -1.60 -16.39
N LEU A 139 1.63 -0.41 -15.81
CA LEU A 139 1.85 0.91 -16.43
C LEU A 139 1.10 1.09 -17.75
N LEU A 140 -0.09 0.48 -17.87
CA LEU A 140 -0.91 0.51 -19.06
C LEU A 140 -2.11 1.45 -18.92
N PRO A 141 -2.35 2.33 -19.90
CA PRO A 141 -3.54 3.17 -19.92
C PRO A 141 -4.83 2.33 -19.90
N PHE A 142 -5.77 2.66 -19.03
CA PHE A 142 -7.13 2.12 -18.98
C PHE A 142 -7.25 0.59 -18.78
N ALA A 143 -6.14 -0.10 -18.52
CA ALA A 143 -6.11 -1.57 -18.45
C ALA A 143 -7.10 -2.16 -17.45
N HIS A 144 -7.20 -1.56 -16.25
CA HIS A 144 -8.09 -2.01 -15.18
C HIS A 144 -9.59 -1.73 -15.43
N TRP A 145 -9.91 -0.97 -16.48
CA TRP A 145 -11.31 -0.73 -16.89
C TRP A 145 -11.79 -1.73 -17.96
N LEU A 146 -10.87 -2.52 -18.50
CA LEU A 146 -11.21 -3.56 -19.48
C LEU A 146 -11.82 -4.79 -18.80
N PRO A 147 -12.73 -5.49 -19.48
CA PRO A 147 -13.18 -6.82 -19.04
C PRO A 147 -12.02 -7.80 -18.89
N PRO A 148 -12.15 -8.86 -18.05
CA PRO A 148 -11.02 -9.75 -17.69
C PRO A 148 -10.25 -10.34 -18.87
N GLY A 149 -10.93 -10.80 -19.94
CA GLY A 149 -10.29 -11.42 -21.11
C GLY A 149 -9.39 -10.45 -21.89
N PRO A 150 -9.95 -9.34 -22.42
CA PRO A 150 -9.17 -8.27 -23.05
C PRO A 150 -8.09 -7.69 -22.13
N ARG A 151 -8.38 -7.49 -20.84
CA ARG A 151 -7.42 -6.99 -19.84
C ARG A 151 -6.22 -7.90 -19.74
N ARG A 152 -6.40 -9.22 -19.60
CA ARG A 152 -5.32 -10.20 -19.50
C ARG A 152 -4.44 -10.23 -20.76
N ARG A 153 -5.03 -10.07 -21.95
CA ARG A 153 -4.27 -9.98 -23.21
C ARG A 153 -3.46 -8.68 -23.29
N TYR A 154 -4.09 -7.56 -22.92
CA TYR A 154 -3.45 -6.25 -22.92
C TYR A 154 -2.32 -6.15 -21.90
N TRP A 155 -2.46 -6.81 -20.75
CA TRP A 155 -1.47 -6.85 -19.67
C TRP A 155 -0.10 -7.33 -20.12
N ARG A 156 -0.03 -8.21 -21.11
CA ARG A 156 1.25 -8.72 -21.66
C ARG A 156 2.13 -7.63 -22.29
N LEU A 157 1.57 -6.49 -22.63
CA LEU A 157 2.30 -5.33 -23.14
C LEU A 157 2.83 -4.42 -22.02
N GLY A 158 2.47 -4.70 -20.79
CA GLY A 158 2.81 -3.87 -19.63
C GLY A 158 4.20 -4.15 -19.06
N ALA A 159 4.63 -3.27 -18.16
CA ALA A 159 5.94 -3.31 -17.54
C ALA A 159 6.16 -4.54 -16.64
N GLN A 160 5.10 -5.11 -16.07
CA GLN A 160 5.19 -6.25 -15.15
C GLN A 160 5.28 -7.60 -15.87
N GLY A 161 4.71 -7.73 -17.05
CA GLY A 161 4.81 -8.92 -17.91
C GLY A 161 4.00 -10.14 -17.48
N HIS A 162 3.79 -10.37 -16.19
CA HIS A 162 2.92 -11.43 -15.65
C HIS A 162 1.59 -10.86 -15.15
N TRP A 163 0.55 -11.69 -15.22
CA TRP A 163 -0.79 -11.31 -14.79
C TRP A 163 -0.90 -11.36 -13.26
N GLU A 164 -1.43 -10.29 -12.69
CA GLU A 164 -1.91 -10.26 -11.31
C GLU A 164 -3.39 -9.91 -11.27
N ASP A 165 -4.13 -10.57 -10.40
CA ASP A 165 -5.56 -10.28 -10.22
C ASP A 165 -5.72 -9.14 -9.22
N ILE A 166 -5.57 -7.91 -9.75
CA ILE A 166 -5.63 -6.68 -8.98
C ILE A 166 -6.99 -6.03 -9.18
N ALA A 167 -7.63 -5.68 -8.08
CA ALA A 167 -8.90 -4.99 -8.07
C ALA A 167 -8.76 -3.63 -7.39
N LEU A 168 -8.49 -2.57 -8.18
CA LEU A 168 -8.34 -1.21 -7.69
C LEU A 168 -9.64 -0.70 -7.06
N LEU A 169 -9.51 0.06 -5.95
CA LEU A 169 -10.64 0.51 -5.15
C LEU A 169 -11.14 1.89 -5.58
N GLY A 170 -12.46 2.06 -5.49
CA GLY A 170 -13.11 3.37 -5.55
C GLY A 170 -13.06 4.08 -4.18
N ARG A 171 -13.29 5.40 -4.17
CA ARG A 171 -13.28 6.22 -2.96
C ARG A 171 -14.21 5.67 -1.88
N ARG A 172 -15.47 5.40 -2.22
CA ARG A 172 -16.48 4.91 -1.25
C ARG A 172 -16.09 3.59 -0.62
N GLU A 173 -15.47 2.69 -1.38
CA GLU A 173 -15.01 1.40 -0.89
C GLU A 173 -13.87 1.56 0.13
N VAL A 174 -12.88 2.39 -0.18
CA VAL A 174 -11.78 2.70 0.74
C VAL A 174 -12.28 3.38 2.00
N GLU A 175 -13.22 4.34 1.87
CA GLU A 175 -13.82 5.04 3.02
C GLU A 175 -14.64 4.11 3.92
N ALA A 176 -15.32 3.13 3.35
CA ALA A 176 -16.05 2.12 4.12
C ALA A 176 -15.11 1.22 4.95
N LEU A 177 -13.89 0.98 4.45
CA LEU A 177 -12.89 0.14 5.12
C LEU A 177 -12.10 0.89 6.19
N PHE A 178 -11.67 2.14 5.91
CA PHE A 178 -10.65 2.83 6.70
C PHE A 178 -11.04 4.25 7.16
N GLY A 179 -12.26 4.69 6.86
CA GLY A 179 -12.72 6.05 7.15
C GLY A 179 -12.34 7.06 6.07
N PRO A 180 -12.47 8.36 6.33
CA PRO A 180 -12.34 9.42 5.33
C PRO A 180 -11.06 9.34 4.51
N ALA A 181 -11.21 9.38 3.16
CA ALA A 181 -10.10 9.28 2.23
C ALA A 181 -9.69 10.64 1.68
N ARG A 182 -8.39 10.92 1.72
CA ARG A 182 -7.74 12.05 1.06
C ARG A 182 -7.23 11.61 -0.31
N SER A 183 -7.27 12.52 -1.30
CA SER A 183 -6.73 12.25 -2.63
C SER A 183 -5.26 12.65 -2.73
N GLU A 184 -4.39 11.71 -3.09
CA GLU A 184 -3.08 12.01 -3.64
C GLU A 184 -3.24 12.28 -5.14
N ARG A 185 -2.81 13.45 -5.62
CA ARG A 185 -3.10 13.91 -6.99
C ARG A 185 -1.86 14.01 -7.87
N VAL A 186 -2.09 13.80 -9.17
CA VAL A 186 -1.17 14.14 -10.26
C VAL A 186 -1.94 15.05 -11.23
N GLY A 187 -1.63 16.34 -11.21
CA GLY A 187 -2.46 17.35 -11.86
C GLY A 187 -3.90 17.32 -11.32
N PRO A 188 -4.92 17.34 -12.17
CA PRO A 188 -6.32 17.26 -11.74
C PRO A 188 -6.76 15.84 -11.33
N LEU A 189 -5.98 14.81 -11.64
CA LEU A 189 -6.36 13.40 -11.48
C LEU A 189 -5.99 12.87 -10.10
N THR A 190 -6.89 12.13 -9.47
CA THR A 190 -6.62 11.39 -8.24
C THR A 190 -5.86 10.11 -8.58
N LYS A 191 -4.60 10.03 -8.13
CA LYS A 191 -3.74 8.88 -8.34
C LYS A 191 -3.92 7.80 -7.29
N SER A 192 -4.10 8.21 -6.03
CA SER A 192 -4.24 7.30 -4.90
C SER A 192 -5.22 7.84 -3.88
N TRP A 193 -5.79 6.95 -3.09
CA TRP A 193 -6.53 7.27 -1.88
C TRP A 193 -5.63 7.02 -0.67
N VAL A 194 -5.71 7.91 0.31
CA VAL A 194 -4.98 7.82 1.58
C VAL A 194 -5.97 8.01 2.71
N CYS A 195 -6.12 6.98 3.55
CA CYS A 195 -6.90 7.03 4.79
C CYS A 195 -5.95 7.06 5.97
N VAL A 196 -6.19 7.98 6.90
CA VAL A 196 -5.33 8.18 8.07
C VAL A 196 -6.16 8.35 9.32
N ARG A 197 -5.81 7.60 10.36
CA ARG A 197 -6.14 7.91 11.76
C ARG A 197 -4.82 8.29 12.44
N PRO A 198 -4.66 9.54 12.90
CA PRO A 198 -3.42 10.02 13.50
C PRO A 198 -3.10 9.32 14.83
N VAL A 199 -1.82 9.27 15.18
CA VAL A 199 -1.34 8.84 16.49
C VAL A 199 -1.85 9.81 17.55
N GLY A 200 -2.39 9.28 18.66
CA GLY A 200 -2.97 10.11 19.72
C GLY A 200 -4.38 10.67 19.42
N ALA A 201 -5.00 10.33 18.29
CA ALA A 201 -6.43 10.60 18.11
C ALA A 201 -7.20 9.75 19.12
N GLY A 202 -7.79 10.40 20.13
CA GLY A 202 -8.58 9.76 21.15
C GLY A 202 -9.71 8.90 20.56
N GLU A 203 -10.15 7.90 21.31
CA GLU A 203 -11.38 7.17 20.99
C GLU A 203 -12.53 8.18 21.04
N ALA A 204 -13.11 8.49 19.88
CA ALA A 204 -14.32 9.27 19.76
C ALA A 204 -15.53 8.32 19.77
#